data_76a48c353e28819d6ec45c98d8df4f62
#
_entry.id   76a48c353e28819d6ec45c98d8df4f62
#
_cell.length_a   1.000
_cell.length_b   1.000
_cell.length_c   1.000
_cell.angle_alpha   90.00
_cell.angle_beta   90.00
_cell.angle_gamma   90.00
#
_symmetry.space_group_name_H-M   'P 1'
#
loop_
_entity.id
_entity.type
_entity.pdbx_description
1 polymer ?
#
loop_
_entity_poly.entity_id
_entity_poly.type
_entity_poly.pdbx_seq_one_letter_code
_entity_poly.pdbx_strand_id
1 'polypeptide(L)'
;MRINFKGNETYIGTGGRSLDSKKTTICFLHGSGQNHLSFVQQARFFAFKGYSIIVPDMPGHGFSKGKPLNSIKENANWVYELLVELEVQELVIVGHSQGCLVGLELNRLYPEFLKGIIFV
;
A
#
# COMPACT_ATOMS: atom_id res chain seq x y z
N MET A 1 -0.10 11.53 3.81
CA MET A 1 -1.22 12.30 3.25
C MET A 1 -2.53 11.65 3.60
N ARG A 2 -3.61 12.42 3.56
CA ARG A 2 -4.96 11.90 3.85
C ARG A 2 -5.85 12.14 2.66
N ILE A 3 -6.64 11.13 2.29
CA ILE A 3 -7.61 11.25 1.21
C ILE A 3 -8.93 10.65 1.68
N ASN A 4 -10.02 11.02 1.01
CA ASN A 4 -11.29 10.33 1.16
C ASN A 4 -11.34 9.23 0.11
N PHE A 5 -11.35 7.99 0.54
CA PHE A 5 -11.36 6.84 -0.35
C PHE A 5 -12.48 5.88 0.07
N LYS A 6 -13.36 5.58 -0.86
CA LYS A 6 -14.54 4.72 -0.64
C LYS A 6 -15.36 5.18 0.57
N GLY A 7 -15.50 6.49 0.73
CA GLY A 7 -16.29 7.10 1.79
C GLY A 7 -15.61 7.22 3.15
N ASN A 8 -14.35 6.82 3.27
CA ASN A 8 -13.62 6.89 4.53
C ASN A 8 -12.32 7.68 4.41
N GLU A 9 -12.00 8.42 5.46
CA GLU A 9 -10.69 9.07 5.55
C GLU A 9 -9.61 8.00 5.61
N THR A 10 -8.66 8.06 4.68
CA THR A 10 -7.61 7.06 4.52
C THR A 10 -6.25 7.75 4.60
N TYR A 11 -5.38 7.22 5.44
CA TYR A 11 -4.02 7.74 5.58
C TYR A 11 -3.04 6.94 4.72
N ILE A 12 -2.15 7.66 4.04
CA ILE A 12 -1.13 7.07 3.17
C ILE A 12 0.20 7.72 3.49
N GLY A 13 1.16 6.93 3.94
CA GLY A 13 2.53 7.37 4.10
C GLY A 13 3.21 7.48 2.74
N THR A 14 4.00 8.51 2.55
CA THR A 14 4.67 8.78 1.27
C THR A 14 6.19 8.86 1.39
N GLY A 15 6.73 8.54 2.57
CA GLY A 15 8.16 8.63 2.81
C GLY A 15 8.72 10.05 2.83
N GLY A 16 7.83 11.05 2.94
CA GLY A 16 8.22 12.45 3.01
C GLY A 16 8.37 13.13 1.66
N ARG A 17 7.96 12.48 0.57
CA ARG A 17 7.97 13.07 -0.77
C ARG A 17 6.62 12.91 -1.44
N SER A 18 6.32 13.82 -2.36
CA SER A 18 5.08 13.76 -3.14
C SER A 18 5.05 12.51 -4.02
N LEU A 19 3.85 11.96 -4.23
CA LEU A 19 3.66 10.86 -5.16
C LEU A 19 3.95 11.31 -6.58
N ASP A 20 4.52 10.40 -7.37
CA ASP A 20 4.80 10.63 -8.79
C ASP A 20 4.48 9.36 -9.57
N SER A 21 3.37 9.38 -10.30
CA SER A 21 2.88 8.22 -11.05
C SER A 21 3.82 7.78 -12.17
N LYS A 22 4.76 8.62 -12.58
CA LYS A 22 5.74 8.29 -13.61
C LYS A 22 6.92 7.49 -13.09
N LYS A 23 7.11 7.46 -11.78
CA LYS A 23 8.19 6.69 -11.14
C LYS A 23 7.67 5.32 -10.77
N THR A 24 8.60 4.36 -10.61
CA THR A 24 8.25 3.09 -10.00
C THR A 24 7.74 3.34 -8.58
N THR A 25 6.58 2.79 -8.28
CA THR A 25 5.98 2.90 -6.95
C THR A 25 6.31 1.66 -6.13
N ILE A 26 6.75 1.87 -4.90
CA ILE A 26 6.88 0.81 -3.90
C ILE A 26 5.73 0.99 -2.92
N CYS A 27 4.88 -0.03 -2.83
CA CYS A 27 3.77 -0.05 -1.88
C CYS A 27 4.11 -1.01 -0.74
N PHE A 28 4.16 -0.49 0.47
CA PHE A 28 4.45 -1.29 1.67
C PHE A 28 3.13 -1.65 2.35
N LEU A 29 2.90 -2.95 2.55
CA LEU A 29 1.67 -3.47 3.14
C LEU A 29 1.95 -4.06 4.52
N HIS A 30 1.36 -3.45 5.54
CA HIS A 30 1.53 -3.89 6.94
C HIS A 30 0.71 -5.14 7.25
N GLY A 31 1.05 -5.78 8.37
CA GLY A 31 0.30 -6.91 8.88
C GLY A 31 -0.93 -6.51 9.66
N SER A 32 -1.73 -7.53 10.04
CA SER A 32 -2.93 -7.33 10.83
C SER A 32 -2.57 -6.68 12.17
N GLY A 33 -3.34 -5.67 12.58
CA GLY A 33 -3.12 -4.94 13.82
C GLY A 33 -1.93 -3.99 13.80
N GLN A 34 -1.26 -3.85 12.65
CA GLN A 34 -0.13 -2.93 12.47
C GLN A 34 -0.60 -1.68 11.71
N ASN A 35 0.34 -0.88 11.24
CA ASN A 35 0.05 0.34 10.49
C ASN A 35 1.31 0.82 9.77
N HIS A 36 1.23 2.00 9.14
CA HIS A 36 2.33 2.59 8.37
C HIS A 36 3.64 2.74 9.15
N LEU A 37 3.59 2.82 10.48
CA LEU A 37 4.79 2.99 11.30
C LEU A 37 5.74 1.80 11.18
N SER A 38 5.25 0.64 10.74
CA SER A 38 6.10 -0.54 10.51
C SER A 38 7.17 -0.30 9.45
N PHE A 39 6.96 0.70 8.56
CA PHE A 39 7.82 0.92 7.40
C PHE A 39 8.41 2.33 7.32
N VAL A 40 8.37 3.11 8.40
CA VAL A 40 8.79 4.52 8.36
C VAL A 40 10.20 4.69 7.80
N GLN A 41 11.15 3.90 8.26
CA GLN A 41 12.54 4.03 7.83
C GLN A 41 12.72 3.59 6.38
N GLN A 42 12.15 2.45 6.00
CA GLN A 42 12.26 1.93 4.65
C GLN A 42 11.58 2.86 3.64
N ALA A 43 10.40 3.35 3.97
CA ALA A 43 9.67 4.28 3.12
C ALA A 43 10.49 5.53 2.84
N ARG A 44 11.07 6.10 3.89
CA ARG A 44 11.87 7.30 3.80
C ARG A 44 13.12 7.07 2.95
N PHE A 45 13.81 5.97 3.19
CA PHE A 45 15.02 5.62 2.45
C PHE A 45 14.75 5.54 0.95
N PHE A 46 13.73 4.78 0.55
CA PHE A 46 13.45 4.57 -0.87
C PHE A 46 12.83 5.81 -1.54
N ALA A 47 12.07 6.62 -0.79
CA ALA A 47 11.59 7.89 -1.32
C ALA A 47 12.76 8.79 -1.72
N PHE A 48 13.81 8.86 -0.90
CA PHE A 48 14.99 9.63 -1.22
C PHE A 48 15.83 9.02 -2.35
N LYS A 49 15.68 7.74 -2.62
CA LYS A 49 16.33 7.08 -3.76
C LYS A 49 15.60 7.32 -5.09
N GLY A 50 14.45 7.97 -5.05
CA GLY A 50 13.74 8.35 -6.28
C GLY A 50 12.51 7.50 -6.59
N TYR A 51 12.11 6.60 -5.69
CA TYR A 51 10.86 5.84 -5.86
C TYR A 51 9.66 6.64 -5.34
N SER A 52 8.50 6.42 -5.94
CA SER A 52 7.24 6.90 -5.37
C SER A 52 6.79 5.91 -4.30
N ILE A 53 6.45 6.39 -3.12
CA ILE A 53 6.20 5.52 -1.96
C ILE A 53 4.75 5.64 -1.53
N ILE A 54 4.11 4.48 -1.33
CA ILE A 54 2.74 4.38 -0.83
C ILE A 54 2.74 3.40 0.33
N VAL A 55 2.40 3.89 1.53
CA VAL A 55 2.27 3.05 2.73
C VAL A 55 0.87 3.28 3.29
N PRO A 56 -0.13 2.56 2.78
CA PRO A 56 -1.50 2.80 3.24
C PRO A 56 -1.71 2.19 4.63
N ASP A 57 -2.45 2.91 5.46
CA ASP A 57 -3.08 2.29 6.61
C ASP A 57 -4.37 1.63 6.11
N MET A 58 -4.47 0.31 6.30
CA MET A 58 -5.65 -0.43 5.90
C MET A 58 -6.88 0.05 6.66
N PRO A 59 -8.09 -0.17 6.14
CA PRO A 59 -9.31 0.26 6.85
C PRO A 59 -9.31 -0.19 8.30
N GLY A 60 -9.61 0.73 9.21
CA GLY A 60 -9.65 0.47 10.65
C GLY A 60 -8.30 0.31 11.31
N HIS A 61 -7.20 0.61 10.61
CA HIS A 61 -5.83 0.54 11.14
C HIS A 61 -5.20 1.93 11.12
N GLY A 62 -4.28 2.18 12.05
CA GLY A 62 -3.53 3.43 12.10
C GLY A 62 -4.44 4.66 12.08
N PHE A 63 -4.19 5.55 11.14
CA PHE A 63 -4.98 6.77 10.98
C PHE A 63 -6.13 6.64 9.99
N SER A 64 -6.33 5.46 9.39
CA SER A 64 -7.45 5.23 8.48
C SER A 64 -8.72 4.90 9.23
N LYS A 65 -9.82 5.46 8.76
CA LYS A 65 -11.15 5.21 9.32
C LYS A 65 -11.76 3.97 8.66
N GLY A 66 -12.96 3.61 9.12
CA GLY A 66 -13.69 2.47 8.61
C GLY A 66 -13.49 1.22 9.43
N LYS A 67 -14.07 0.13 8.98
CA LYS A 67 -13.95 -1.17 9.64
C LYS A 67 -12.90 -2.01 8.94
N PRO A 68 -12.14 -2.83 9.68
CA PRO A 68 -11.24 -3.79 9.05
C PRO A 68 -11.97 -4.68 8.06
N LEU A 69 -11.32 -4.99 6.95
CA LEU A 69 -11.90 -5.87 5.94
C LEU A 69 -11.83 -7.32 6.40
N ASN A 70 -12.73 -8.16 5.88
CA ASN A 70 -12.99 -9.49 6.44
C ASN A 70 -12.16 -10.60 5.80
N SER A 71 -11.52 -10.36 4.66
CA SER A 71 -10.76 -11.40 3.96
C SER A 71 -9.54 -10.84 3.28
N ILE A 72 -8.60 -11.73 2.95
CA ILE A 72 -7.41 -11.36 2.18
C ILE A 72 -7.83 -10.81 0.80
N LYS A 73 -8.83 -11.43 0.18
CA LYS A 73 -9.33 -10.99 -1.13
C LYS A 73 -9.89 -9.56 -1.05
N GLU A 74 -10.66 -9.25 -0.03
CA GLU A 74 -11.18 -7.89 0.16
C GLU A 74 -10.07 -6.87 0.36
N ASN A 75 -9.05 -7.25 1.14
CA ASN A 75 -7.88 -6.39 1.34
C ASN A 75 -7.14 -6.17 0.02
N ALA A 76 -6.93 -7.21 -0.77
CA ALA A 76 -6.24 -7.11 -2.05
C ALA A 76 -7.00 -6.22 -3.03
N ASN A 77 -8.32 -6.38 -3.12
CA ASN A 77 -9.13 -5.54 -3.98
C ASN A 77 -9.11 -4.08 -3.53
N TRP A 78 -9.16 -3.84 -2.23
CA TRP A 78 -9.07 -2.48 -1.68
C TRP A 78 -7.75 -1.82 -2.05
N VAL A 79 -6.64 -2.55 -1.89
CA VAL A 79 -5.31 -2.05 -2.26
C VAL A 79 -5.25 -1.75 -3.76
N TYR A 80 -5.75 -2.67 -4.59
CA TYR A 80 -5.76 -2.47 -6.03
C TYR A 80 -6.51 -1.19 -6.41
N GLU A 81 -7.72 -1.02 -5.89
CA GLU A 81 -8.54 0.15 -6.20
C GLU A 81 -7.87 1.44 -5.73
N LEU A 82 -7.22 1.41 -4.56
CA LEU A 82 -6.47 2.55 -4.06
C LEU A 82 -5.32 2.91 -5.00
N LEU A 83 -4.56 1.92 -5.43
CA LEU A 83 -3.42 2.16 -6.32
C LEU A 83 -3.85 2.68 -7.69
N VAL A 84 -5.01 2.21 -8.18
CA VAL A 84 -5.60 2.74 -9.41
C VAL A 84 -6.02 4.20 -9.21
N GLU A 85 -6.66 4.52 -8.10
CA GLU A 85 -7.06 5.88 -7.76
C GLU A 85 -5.85 6.81 -7.71
N LEU A 86 -4.71 6.32 -7.21
CA LEU A 86 -3.47 7.09 -7.12
C LEU A 86 -2.64 7.05 -8.41
N GLU A 87 -3.19 6.47 -9.47
CA GLU A 87 -2.61 6.45 -10.82
C GLU A 87 -1.26 5.74 -10.90
N VAL A 88 -1.06 4.71 -10.08
CA VAL A 88 0.17 3.91 -10.08
C VAL A 88 0.29 3.14 -11.39
N GLN A 89 1.47 3.22 -12.04
CA GLN A 89 1.73 2.55 -13.32
C GLN A 89 2.69 1.36 -13.16
N GLU A 90 3.81 1.55 -12.48
CA GLU A 90 4.76 0.49 -12.20
C GLU A 90 4.80 0.22 -10.71
N LEU A 91 4.51 -1.01 -10.30
CA LEU A 91 4.30 -1.35 -8.91
C LEU A 91 5.19 -2.47 -8.43
N VAL A 92 5.86 -2.24 -7.29
CA VAL A 92 6.50 -3.28 -6.49
C VAL A 92 5.80 -3.28 -5.13
N ILE A 93 5.43 -4.47 -4.67
CA ILE A 93 4.84 -4.64 -3.33
C ILE A 93 5.91 -5.12 -2.37
N VAL A 94 5.95 -4.53 -1.19
CA VAL A 94 6.71 -5.04 -0.05
C VAL A 94 5.71 -5.37 1.04
N GLY A 95 5.57 -6.65 1.35
CA GLY A 95 4.61 -7.12 2.34
C GLY A 95 5.28 -7.64 3.60
N HIS A 96 4.66 -7.39 4.75
CA HIS A 96 5.08 -7.94 6.03
C HIS A 96 3.93 -8.70 6.66
N SER A 97 4.17 -9.94 7.08
CA SER A 97 3.16 -10.77 7.74
C SER A 97 1.92 -10.94 6.85
N GLN A 98 0.74 -10.56 7.31
CA GLN A 98 -0.49 -10.61 6.50
C GLN A 98 -0.37 -9.79 5.23
N GLY A 99 0.45 -8.73 5.22
CA GLY A 99 0.71 -7.94 4.02
C GLY A 99 1.31 -8.77 2.89
N CYS A 100 2.07 -9.83 3.21
CA CYS A 100 2.57 -10.78 2.21
C CYS A 100 1.42 -11.51 1.52
N LEU A 101 0.43 -11.95 2.30
CA LEU A 101 -0.74 -12.65 1.76
C LEU A 101 -1.58 -11.72 0.89
N VAL A 102 -1.74 -10.48 1.29
CA VAL A 102 -2.46 -9.48 0.51
C VAL A 102 -1.73 -9.24 -0.82
N GLY A 103 -0.40 -9.12 -0.80
CA GLY A 103 0.40 -8.96 -2.00
C GLY A 103 0.29 -10.15 -2.96
N LEU A 104 0.32 -11.36 -2.42
CA LEU A 104 0.14 -12.58 -3.22
C LEU A 104 -1.25 -12.64 -3.87
N GLU A 105 -2.28 -12.30 -3.11
CA GLU A 105 -3.64 -12.29 -3.63
C GLU A 105 -3.82 -11.20 -4.68
N LEU A 106 -3.23 -10.03 -4.48
CA LEU A 106 -3.23 -8.97 -5.47
C LEU A 106 -2.60 -9.45 -6.78
N ASN A 107 -1.48 -10.16 -6.69
CA ASN A 107 -0.82 -10.71 -7.87
C ASN A 107 -1.68 -11.78 -8.55
N ARG A 108 -2.38 -12.61 -7.77
CA ARG A 108 -3.27 -13.63 -8.32
C ARG A 108 -4.45 -12.99 -9.07
N LEU A 109 -5.03 -11.94 -8.51
CA LEU A 109 -6.20 -11.27 -9.08
C LEU A 109 -5.84 -10.36 -10.26
N TYR A 110 -4.67 -9.72 -10.19
CA TYR A 110 -4.24 -8.71 -11.17
C TYR A 110 -2.79 -8.96 -11.58
N PRO A 111 -2.50 -10.08 -12.26
CA PRO A 111 -1.11 -10.56 -12.46
C PRO A 111 -0.24 -9.61 -13.26
N GLU A 112 -0.81 -8.76 -14.10
CA GLU A 112 -0.03 -7.84 -14.93
C GLU A 112 0.25 -6.50 -14.24
N PHE A 113 -0.32 -6.29 -13.05
CA PHE A 113 -0.19 -5.02 -12.35
C PHE A 113 1.14 -4.90 -11.59
N LEU A 114 1.68 -6.01 -11.11
CA LEU A 114 2.90 -6.02 -10.30
C LEU A 114 4.14 -6.32 -11.11
N LYS A 115 5.20 -5.54 -10.86
CA LYS A 115 6.55 -5.84 -11.34
C LYS A 115 7.27 -6.82 -10.43
N GLY A 116 6.98 -6.81 -9.15
CA GLY A 116 7.63 -7.68 -8.19
C GLY A 116 6.99 -7.63 -6.82
N ILE A 117 7.28 -8.64 -6.01
CA ILE A 117 6.85 -8.74 -4.62
C ILE A 117 8.05 -9.10 -3.76
N ILE A 118 8.19 -8.40 -2.64
CA ILE A 118 9.20 -8.67 -1.64
C ILE A 118 8.49 -9.04 -0.35
N PHE A 119 8.87 -10.17 0.22
CA PHE A 119 8.31 -10.65 1.48
C PHE A 119 9.28 -10.33 2.62
N VAL A 120 8.74 -9.81 3.68
CA VAL A 120 9.53 -9.47 4.87
C VAL A 120 9.03 -10.25 6.07
#